data_bd465fb27cbc3b728f866b4cd4a165a6
#
_entry.id   bd465fb27cbc3b728f866b4cd4a165a6
#
_cell.length_a   1.000
_cell.length_b   1.000
_cell.length_c   1.000
_cell.angle_alpha   90.00
_cell.angle_beta   90.00
_cell.angle_gamma   90.00
#
_symmetry.space_group_name_H-M   'P 1'
#
loop_
_entity.id
_entity.type
_entity.pdbx_description
1 polymer ?
#
loop_
_entity_poly.entity_id
_entity_poly.type
_entity_poly.pdbx_seq_one_letter_code
_entity_poly.pdbx_strand_id
1 'polypeptide(L)'
;MFFNGIASIGWNLRRDLTKYNNGYFNKNERYFVACSGGVDSIVLLHTLSLLCIPIVLHVNYHLRGQESDEDEAFVTRFCLERGFELYVHDALYEEGNVQAWAREQRFGWFKKMLDENPKVRGVLLGHHLDDQLESFMMAKEAGKSAFQQAGMTLQNQKFVRPFLAYTKAELIQYAMVENLTWRDDSSNASAKYVRNETRLRLAALSKPKKTALLDEFEELNQRKHSAQVVAEQMYTGYVLDAINGMPLARPFLAESMDPEMMIPFFFPHITQGHVLQKIIAWAQTGKGIGQMEPAGEGMLLFATKNEIAAAAAISRRVFRMRKDKPENLPMHTYAVYKATLLPKAPELADLKDPDVNGFYIDFDKLPAEITVRPWQPGDRIKLAGKKAGTKTIGDYFTDQKLHPVYRHYAYVLADGDEVIFLSVGYVNPDYYTTPGKKTLRLKPALK
;
A
#
# COMPACT_ATOMS: atom_id res chain seq x y z
N MET A 1 -1.23 30.71 16.82
CA MET A 1 -2.12 31.38 17.78
C MET A 1 -2.80 30.35 18.70
N PHE A 2 -2.01 29.57 19.43
CA PHE A 2 -2.50 28.45 20.28
C PHE A 2 -1.75 28.42 21.61
N PHE A 3 -1.84 29.44 22.44
CA PHE A 3 -1.47 29.34 23.86
C PHE A 3 -2.10 30.50 24.64
N ASN A 4 -3.34 30.28 25.10
CA ASN A 4 -3.87 31.03 26.25
C ASN A 4 -4.92 30.23 26.97
N GLY A 5 -4.65 29.80 28.19
CA GLY A 5 -5.66 29.45 29.18
C GLY A 5 -5.61 28.06 29.77
N ILE A 6 -4.98 27.91 30.91
CA ILE A 6 -4.82 26.66 31.69
C ILE A 6 -6.16 26.06 32.20
N ALA A 7 -7.26 26.80 32.18
CA ALA A 7 -8.57 26.35 32.69
C ALA A 7 -9.50 25.72 31.64
N SER A 8 -9.10 25.64 30.38
CA SER A 8 -9.98 25.23 29.27
C SER A 8 -9.67 23.86 28.64
N ILE A 9 -8.64 23.15 29.10
CA ILE A 9 -8.06 22.00 28.36
C ILE A 9 -8.99 20.78 28.37
N GLY A 10 -9.64 20.42 29.46
CA GLY A 10 -10.58 19.32 29.52
C GLY A 10 -11.85 19.55 28.66
N TRP A 11 -12.31 20.79 28.57
CA TRP A 11 -13.41 21.20 27.71
C TRP A 11 -13.01 21.26 26.24
N ASN A 12 -11.77 21.59 25.94
CA ASN A 12 -11.26 21.69 24.56
C ASN A 12 -11.10 20.31 23.95
N LEU A 13 -10.56 19.31 24.65
CA LEU A 13 -10.44 17.95 24.12
C LEU A 13 -11.79 17.38 23.70
N ARG A 14 -12.82 17.48 24.57
CA ARG A 14 -14.20 17.08 24.23
C ARG A 14 -14.77 17.90 23.09
N ARG A 15 -14.64 19.23 23.13
CA ARG A 15 -15.18 20.15 22.13
C ARG A 15 -14.47 20.00 20.79
N ASP A 16 -13.16 19.78 20.79
CA ASP A 16 -12.39 19.66 19.57
C ASP A 16 -12.55 18.28 18.95
N LEU A 17 -12.67 17.22 19.73
CA LEU A 17 -13.08 15.90 19.20
C LEU A 17 -14.51 15.93 18.67
N THR A 18 -15.42 16.71 19.26
CA THR A 18 -16.76 16.95 18.70
C THR A 18 -16.72 17.87 17.48
N LYS A 19 -15.74 18.76 17.32
CA LYS A 19 -15.51 19.55 16.09
C LYS A 19 -14.86 18.73 14.97
N TYR A 20 -13.96 17.79 15.31
CA TYR A 20 -13.56 16.71 14.39
C TYR A 20 -14.74 15.79 14.03
N ASN A 21 -15.87 15.94 14.73
CA ASN A 21 -17.15 15.28 14.46
C ASN A 21 -17.90 15.85 13.24
N ASN A 22 -17.22 16.39 12.25
CA ASN A 22 -17.78 16.66 10.91
C ASN A 22 -18.20 15.36 10.20
N GLY A 23 -18.85 14.44 10.95
CA GLY A 23 -19.32 13.14 10.48
C GLY A 23 -18.37 11.95 10.70
N TYR A 24 -17.22 12.13 11.39
CA TYR A 24 -16.26 11.03 11.63
C TYR A 24 -16.74 10.05 12.70
N PHE A 25 -17.33 10.53 13.80
CA PHE A 25 -17.82 9.68 14.88
C PHE A 25 -19.33 9.84 15.04
N ASN A 26 -20.02 8.71 15.13
CA ASN A 26 -21.46 8.67 15.39
C ASN A 26 -21.73 7.74 16.58
N LYS A 27 -22.64 8.14 17.49
CA LYS A 27 -22.98 7.38 18.68
C LYS A 27 -23.46 5.95 18.43
N ASN A 28 -23.92 5.66 17.23
CA ASN A 28 -24.38 4.34 16.82
C ASN A 28 -23.31 3.52 16.08
N GLU A 29 -22.13 4.10 15.81
CA GLU A 29 -21.06 3.41 15.11
C GLU A 29 -20.10 2.73 16.07
N ARG A 30 -19.63 1.55 15.67
CA ARG A 30 -18.71 0.73 16.45
C ARG A 30 -17.29 0.94 15.96
N TYR A 31 -16.36 1.15 16.91
CA TYR A 31 -14.93 1.26 16.64
C TYR A 31 -14.16 0.35 17.58
N PHE A 32 -13.11 -0.28 17.08
CA PHE A 32 -12.09 -0.86 17.94
C PHE A 32 -11.23 0.24 18.55
N VAL A 33 -10.87 0.09 19.82
CA VAL A 33 -9.97 0.99 20.56
C VAL A 33 -8.80 0.17 21.06
N ALA A 34 -7.60 0.43 20.55
CA ALA A 34 -6.38 -0.21 21.03
C ALA A 34 -6.04 0.34 22.42
N CYS A 35 -6.11 -0.51 23.45
CA CYS A 35 -5.90 -0.13 24.84
C CYS A 35 -4.77 -0.95 25.47
N SER A 36 -3.68 -0.28 25.85
CA SER A 36 -2.56 -0.89 26.58
C SER A 36 -2.69 -0.76 28.11
N GLY A 37 -3.65 0.02 28.60
CA GLY A 37 -3.76 0.38 30.02
C GLY A 37 -3.01 1.65 30.40
N GLY A 38 -2.13 2.17 29.54
CA GLY A 38 -1.44 3.44 29.73
C GLY A 38 -2.36 4.66 29.52
N VAL A 39 -1.94 5.82 30.06
CA VAL A 39 -2.74 7.05 30.07
C VAL A 39 -3.34 7.40 28.72
N ASP A 40 -2.56 7.35 27.64
CA ASP A 40 -2.97 7.75 26.29
C ASP A 40 -4.15 6.89 25.82
N SER A 41 -4.08 5.58 26.04
CA SER A 41 -5.11 4.62 25.63
C SER A 41 -6.36 4.67 26.52
N ILE A 42 -6.21 4.95 27.81
CA ILE A 42 -7.34 5.12 28.75
C ILE A 42 -8.08 6.41 28.44
N VAL A 43 -7.38 7.52 28.21
CA VAL A 43 -7.99 8.80 27.78
C VAL A 43 -8.72 8.62 26.45
N LEU A 44 -8.11 7.90 25.49
CA LEU A 44 -8.74 7.60 24.20
C LEU A 44 -10.06 6.83 24.39
N LEU A 45 -10.02 5.76 25.17
CA LEU A 45 -11.19 4.93 25.42
C LEU A 45 -12.30 5.73 26.13
N HIS A 46 -11.96 6.49 27.17
CA HIS A 46 -12.91 7.33 27.89
C HIS A 46 -13.54 8.39 26.97
N THR A 47 -12.74 9.15 26.24
CA THR A 47 -13.22 10.24 25.40
C THR A 47 -14.13 9.73 24.28
N LEU A 48 -13.74 8.62 23.64
CA LEU A 48 -14.49 8.06 22.52
C LEU A 48 -15.74 7.31 22.94
N SER A 49 -15.83 6.81 24.16
CA SER A 49 -17.07 6.22 24.69
C SER A 49 -18.24 7.21 24.76
N LEU A 50 -17.93 8.52 24.72
CA LEU A 50 -18.92 9.58 24.64
C LEU A 50 -19.42 9.87 23.22
N LEU A 51 -18.69 9.41 22.21
CA LEU A 51 -18.88 9.75 20.79
C LEU A 51 -19.30 8.57 19.92
N CYS A 52 -18.94 7.35 20.30
CA CYS A 52 -19.21 6.11 19.56
C CYS A 52 -19.32 4.92 20.52
N ILE A 53 -19.53 3.73 19.98
CA ILE A 53 -19.53 2.47 20.73
C ILE A 53 -18.13 1.86 20.66
N PRO A 54 -17.31 1.95 21.73
CA PRO A 54 -15.97 1.38 21.73
C PRO A 54 -16.04 -0.14 21.99
N ILE A 55 -15.17 -0.86 21.27
CA ILE A 55 -14.82 -2.26 21.51
C ILE A 55 -13.33 -2.28 21.77
N VAL A 56 -12.91 -2.75 22.92
CA VAL A 56 -11.52 -2.66 23.35
C VAL A 56 -10.71 -3.82 22.81
N LEU A 57 -9.53 -3.50 22.25
CA LEU A 57 -8.52 -4.47 21.83
C LEU A 57 -7.29 -4.32 22.74
N HIS A 58 -6.97 -5.35 23.52
CA HIS A 58 -5.75 -5.43 24.32
C HIS A 58 -4.84 -6.53 23.80
N VAL A 59 -3.51 -6.27 23.74
CA VAL A 59 -2.50 -7.28 23.39
C VAL A 59 -1.59 -7.47 24.58
N ASN A 60 -1.58 -8.68 25.12
CA ASN A 60 -0.61 -9.10 26.12
C ASN A 60 0.58 -9.74 25.41
N TYR A 61 1.76 -9.15 25.53
CA TYR A 61 3.00 -9.65 24.91
C TYR A 61 3.80 -10.57 25.82
N HIS A 62 3.41 -10.70 27.09
CA HIS A 62 4.11 -11.47 28.13
C HIS A 62 5.60 -11.13 28.30
N LEU A 63 6.05 -9.95 27.79
CA LEU A 63 7.46 -9.55 27.77
C LEU A 63 7.98 -9.11 29.14
N ARG A 64 7.10 -8.82 30.09
CA ARG A 64 7.42 -8.33 31.43
C ARG A 64 6.91 -9.25 32.54
N GLY A 65 6.56 -10.50 32.18
CA GLY A 65 6.03 -11.47 33.15
C GLY A 65 4.80 -10.92 33.87
N GLN A 66 4.81 -10.93 35.21
CA GLN A 66 3.68 -10.53 36.05
C GLN A 66 3.16 -9.09 35.75
N GLU A 67 4.03 -8.13 35.40
CA GLU A 67 3.58 -6.78 35.02
C GLU A 67 2.65 -6.78 33.80
N SER A 68 2.92 -7.66 32.80
CA SER A 68 2.07 -7.79 31.63
C SER A 68 0.69 -8.34 32.00
N ASP A 69 0.63 -9.30 32.90
CA ASP A 69 -0.64 -9.88 33.39
C ASP A 69 -1.43 -8.89 34.25
N GLU A 70 -0.73 -8.06 35.04
CA GLU A 70 -1.35 -6.97 35.80
C GLU A 70 -1.93 -5.88 34.91
N ASP A 71 -1.28 -5.57 33.77
CA ASP A 71 -1.80 -4.61 32.79
C ASP A 71 -3.08 -5.15 32.13
N GLU A 72 -3.11 -6.42 31.76
CA GLU A 72 -4.30 -7.10 31.24
C GLU A 72 -5.43 -7.10 32.27
N ALA A 73 -5.12 -7.48 33.53
CA ALA A 73 -6.08 -7.49 34.62
C ALA A 73 -6.67 -6.08 34.90
N PHE A 74 -5.84 -5.03 34.77
CA PHE A 74 -6.29 -3.64 34.88
C PHE A 74 -7.24 -3.27 33.75
N VAL A 75 -6.90 -3.54 32.49
CA VAL A 75 -7.74 -3.24 31.32
C VAL A 75 -9.05 -4.01 31.40
N THR A 76 -8.99 -5.29 31.80
CA THR A 76 -10.17 -6.13 31.96
C THR A 76 -11.13 -5.56 32.99
N ARG A 77 -10.63 -5.19 34.18
CA ARG A 77 -11.43 -4.57 35.23
C ARG A 77 -12.02 -3.23 34.78
N PHE A 78 -11.21 -2.37 34.12
CA PHE A 78 -11.65 -1.08 33.60
C PHE A 78 -12.80 -1.22 32.60
N CYS A 79 -12.73 -2.22 31.72
CA CYS A 79 -13.79 -2.52 30.76
C CYS A 79 -15.04 -3.07 31.45
N LEU A 80 -14.88 -4.00 32.38
CA LEU A 80 -16.00 -4.60 33.12
C LEU A 80 -16.80 -3.55 33.88
N GLU A 81 -16.13 -2.66 34.64
CA GLU A 81 -16.75 -1.58 35.40
C GLU A 81 -17.56 -0.60 34.55
N ARG A 82 -17.22 -0.46 33.25
CA ARG A 82 -17.85 0.48 32.32
C ARG A 82 -18.72 -0.17 31.26
N GLY A 83 -18.82 -1.50 31.28
CA GLY A 83 -19.61 -2.27 30.33
C GLY A 83 -19.06 -2.26 28.90
N PHE A 84 -17.74 -2.13 28.74
CA PHE A 84 -17.11 -2.19 27.42
C PHE A 84 -16.82 -3.64 26.99
N GLU A 85 -17.11 -3.95 25.73
CA GLU A 85 -16.72 -5.21 25.11
C GLU A 85 -15.19 -5.25 24.95
N LEU A 86 -14.54 -6.35 25.38
CA LEU A 86 -13.09 -6.50 25.38
C LEU A 86 -12.70 -7.78 24.65
N TYR A 87 -11.70 -7.66 23.79
CA TYR A 87 -10.94 -8.77 23.20
C TYR A 87 -9.49 -8.66 23.64
N VAL A 88 -8.93 -9.78 24.10
CA VAL A 88 -7.52 -9.90 24.49
C VAL A 88 -6.82 -10.83 23.50
N HIS A 89 -5.59 -10.49 23.15
CA HIS A 89 -4.71 -11.29 22.31
C HIS A 89 -3.40 -11.57 23.03
N ASP A 90 -3.12 -12.86 23.25
CA ASP A 90 -1.83 -13.32 23.76
C ASP A 90 -0.84 -13.45 22.61
N ALA A 91 0.28 -12.72 22.70
CA ALA A 91 1.34 -12.74 21.70
C ALA A 91 2.63 -13.22 22.38
N LEU A 92 3.05 -14.44 22.04
CA LEU A 92 4.28 -15.03 22.59
C LEU A 92 5.46 -14.70 21.70
N TYR A 93 6.48 -14.07 22.29
CA TYR A 93 7.71 -13.70 21.60
C TYR A 93 8.66 -14.90 21.53
N GLU A 94 9.18 -15.16 20.33
CA GLU A 94 10.14 -16.24 20.10
C GLU A 94 11.55 -15.67 19.93
N GLU A 95 11.78 -14.86 18.88
CA GLU A 95 13.12 -14.32 18.58
C GLU A 95 13.07 -13.07 17.68
N GLY A 96 14.20 -12.34 17.60
CA GLY A 96 14.39 -11.24 16.67
C GLY A 96 14.30 -9.83 17.29
N ASN A 97 13.83 -8.86 16.52
CA ASN A 97 13.62 -7.50 17.01
C ASN A 97 12.27 -7.36 17.70
N VAL A 98 12.28 -7.31 19.04
CA VAL A 98 11.07 -7.25 19.88
C VAL A 98 10.09 -6.15 19.44
N GLN A 99 10.57 -4.93 19.12
CA GLN A 99 9.69 -3.83 18.75
C GLN A 99 9.03 -4.03 17.39
N ALA A 100 9.78 -4.53 16.41
CA ALA A 100 9.24 -4.83 15.08
C ALA A 100 8.23 -5.98 15.18
N TRP A 101 8.56 -7.04 15.89
CA TRP A 101 7.69 -8.18 16.14
C TRP A 101 6.39 -7.75 16.85
N ALA A 102 6.48 -7.04 17.97
CA ALA A 102 5.30 -6.59 18.71
C ALA A 102 4.38 -5.67 17.87
N ARG A 103 4.99 -4.84 17.02
CA ARG A 103 4.23 -4.03 16.06
C ARG A 103 3.52 -4.89 15.03
N GLU A 104 4.20 -5.88 14.46
CA GLU A 104 3.63 -6.81 13.47
C GLU A 104 2.47 -7.61 14.04
N GLN A 105 2.66 -8.23 15.23
CA GLN A 105 1.61 -8.97 15.94
C GLN A 105 0.37 -8.08 16.17
N ARG A 106 0.57 -6.90 16.72
CA ARG A 106 -0.51 -5.96 17.01
C ARG A 106 -1.29 -5.55 15.76
N PHE A 107 -0.62 -5.08 14.73
CA PHE A 107 -1.31 -4.63 13.51
C PHE A 107 -1.88 -5.79 12.69
N GLY A 108 -1.23 -6.94 12.69
CA GLY A 108 -1.74 -8.17 12.09
C GLY A 108 -3.06 -8.61 12.72
N TRP A 109 -3.09 -8.65 14.07
CA TRP A 109 -4.31 -8.98 14.79
C TRP A 109 -5.42 -7.92 14.60
N PHE A 110 -5.09 -6.64 14.63
CA PHE A 110 -6.07 -5.58 14.38
C PHE A 110 -6.71 -5.67 12.99
N LYS A 111 -5.93 -6.00 11.97
CA LYS A 111 -6.47 -6.24 10.61
C LYS A 111 -7.40 -7.44 10.61
N LYS A 112 -6.99 -8.56 11.21
CA LYS A 112 -7.84 -9.75 11.35
C LYS A 112 -9.18 -9.41 12.02
N MET A 113 -9.16 -8.68 13.14
CA MET A 113 -10.38 -8.26 13.84
C MET A 113 -11.28 -7.39 12.97
N LEU A 114 -10.71 -6.49 12.15
CA LEU A 114 -11.48 -5.68 11.19
C LEU A 114 -12.11 -6.52 10.07
N ASP A 115 -11.43 -7.54 9.58
CA ASP A 115 -11.92 -8.42 8.52
C ASP A 115 -13.05 -9.33 9.04
N GLU A 116 -12.93 -9.82 10.28
CA GLU A 116 -13.94 -10.63 10.95
C GLU A 116 -15.17 -9.82 11.41
N ASN A 117 -15.04 -8.48 11.54
CA ASN A 117 -16.08 -7.59 12.03
C ASN A 117 -16.40 -6.46 11.04
N PRO A 118 -17.05 -6.72 9.90
CA PRO A 118 -17.25 -5.74 8.83
C PRO A 118 -18.13 -4.53 9.22
N LYS A 119 -18.88 -4.65 10.32
CA LYS A 119 -19.69 -3.54 10.88
C LYS A 119 -18.87 -2.54 11.70
N VAL A 120 -17.62 -2.86 12.05
CA VAL A 120 -16.70 -1.97 12.76
C VAL A 120 -16.03 -1.05 11.77
N ARG A 121 -16.07 0.25 12.04
CA ARG A 121 -15.60 1.31 11.13
C ARG A 121 -14.08 1.39 11.03
N GLY A 122 -13.37 1.13 12.14
CA GLY A 122 -11.92 1.22 12.19
C GLY A 122 -11.34 0.93 13.56
N VAL A 123 -10.01 1.07 13.66
CA VAL A 123 -9.24 0.95 14.91
C VAL A 123 -8.70 2.31 15.32
N LEU A 124 -8.99 2.71 16.54
CA LEU A 124 -8.57 3.96 17.14
C LEU A 124 -7.29 3.73 17.95
N LEU A 125 -6.29 4.58 17.70
CA LEU A 125 -4.95 4.47 18.28
C LEU A 125 -4.61 5.73 19.07
N GLY A 126 -4.04 5.57 20.26
CA GLY A 126 -3.69 6.66 21.18
C GLY A 126 -2.38 7.40 20.86
N HIS A 127 -1.95 7.44 19.59
CA HIS A 127 -0.78 8.21 19.20
C HIS A 127 -1.05 9.72 19.36
N HIS A 128 -0.07 10.45 19.87
CA HIS A 128 -0.17 11.87 20.20
C HIS A 128 0.97 12.70 19.58
N LEU A 129 1.00 14.01 19.80
CA LEU A 129 1.96 14.93 19.19
C LEU A 129 3.41 14.58 19.53
N ASP A 130 3.69 14.17 20.77
CA ASP A 130 5.07 13.80 21.14
C ASP A 130 5.55 12.56 20.36
N ASP A 131 4.68 11.58 20.05
CA ASP A 131 5.00 10.44 19.16
C ASP A 131 5.32 10.91 17.74
N GLN A 132 4.62 11.95 17.27
CA GLN A 132 4.89 12.56 15.97
C GLN A 132 6.29 13.18 15.93
N LEU A 133 6.65 13.96 16.96
CA LEU A 133 7.96 14.59 17.05
C LEU A 133 9.10 13.59 17.23
N GLU A 134 8.90 12.53 18.02
CA GLU A 134 9.84 11.42 18.12
C GLU A 134 10.11 10.81 16.73
N SER A 135 9.03 10.48 16.01
CA SER A 135 9.12 9.90 14.67
C SER A 135 9.75 10.84 13.66
N PHE A 136 9.46 12.14 13.74
CA PHE A 136 10.03 13.19 12.92
C PHE A 136 11.55 13.29 13.11
N MET A 137 12.02 13.40 14.36
CA MET A 137 13.46 13.45 14.66
C MET A 137 14.18 12.23 14.14
N MET A 138 13.65 11.03 14.43
CA MET A 138 14.27 9.77 13.97
C MET A 138 14.34 9.71 12.44
N ALA A 139 13.28 10.12 11.74
CA ALA A 139 13.24 10.11 10.27
C ALA A 139 14.22 11.15 9.69
N LYS A 140 14.32 12.32 10.29
CA LYS A 140 15.24 13.39 9.88
C LYS A 140 16.70 12.94 10.04
N GLU A 141 17.06 12.38 11.18
CA GLU A 141 18.41 11.86 11.47
C GLU A 141 18.79 10.69 10.53
N ALA A 142 17.83 9.87 10.17
CA ALA A 142 18.00 8.78 9.21
C ALA A 142 18.03 9.25 7.74
N GLY A 143 17.94 10.55 7.45
CA GLY A 143 17.93 11.11 6.09
C GLY A 143 16.74 10.63 5.24
N LYS A 144 15.59 10.37 5.89
CA LYS A 144 14.37 9.96 5.18
C LYS A 144 13.82 11.09 4.32
N SER A 145 12.99 10.77 3.31
CA SER A 145 12.31 11.77 2.48
C SER A 145 11.40 12.69 3.32
N ALA A 146 11.11 13.89 2.82
CA ALA A 146 10.19 14.83 3.47
C ALA A 146 8.82 14.20 3.75
N PHE A 147 8.31 13.38 2.82
CA PHE A 147 7.07 12.61 3.02
C PHE A 147 7.12 11.68 4.24
N GLN A 148 8.24 10.99 4.44
CA GLN A 148 8.44 10.09 5.59
C GLN A 148 8.66 10.86 6.89
N GLN A 149 9.27 12.06 6.82
CA GLN A 149 9.45 12.96 7.96
C GLN A 149 8.14 13.63 8.38
N ALA A 150 7.21 13.88 7.46
CA ALA A 150 5.95 14.58 7.70
C ALA A 150 4.97 13.87 8.67
N GLY A 151 5.43 12.82 9.35
CA GLY A 151 4.70 12.15 10.42
C GLY A 151 3.51 11.28 9.98
N MET A 152 2.72 10.91 10.97
CA MET A 152 1.53 10.09 10.79
C MET A 152 0.34 10.95 10.34
N THR A 153 -0.53 10.39 9.51
CA THR A 153 -1.82 10.99 9.16
C THR A 153 -2.88 10.66 10.20
N LEU A 154 -3.87 11.56 10.33
CA LEU A 154 -5.05 11.33 11.19
C LEU A 154 -5.68 9.97 10.90
N GLN A 155 -5.86 9.68 9.63
CA GLN A 155 -6.38 8.39 9.17
C GLN A 155 -5.44 7.79 8.12
N ASN A 156 -5.26 6.48 8.25
CA ASN A 156 -4.60 5.66 7.23
C ASN A 156 -5.41 4.36 7.10
N GLN A 157 -6.11 4.19 5.97
CA GLN A 157 -7.10 3.12 5.78
C GLN A 157 -8.14 3.14 6.91
N LYS A 158 -8.24 2.06 7.69
CA LYS A 158 -9.16 1.92 8.83
C LYS A 158 -8.52 2.27 10.18
N PHE A 159 -7.29 2.79 10.22
CA PHE A 159 -6.60 3.20 11.45
C PHE A 159 -6.70 4.70 11.65
N VAL A 160 -7.27 5.14 12.77
CA VAL A 160 -7.49 6.56 13.09
C VAL A 160 -6.74 6.94 14.37
N ARG A 161 -6.17 8.14 14.41
CA ARG A 161 -5.34 8.66 15.50
C ARG A 161 -5.86 10.01 15.98
N PRO A 162 -6.89 10.03 16.80
CA PRO A 162 -7.58 11.27 17.18
C PRO A 162 -6.72 12.27 17.96
N PHE A 163 -5.61 11.80 18.57
CA PHE A 163 -4.80 12.61 19.48
C PHE A 163 -3.52 13.21 18.86
N LEU A 164 -3.33 13.12 17.54
CA LEU A 164 -2.10 13.62 16.90
C LEU A 164 -1.80 15.09 17.12
N ALA A 165 -2.81 15.91 17.44
CA ALA A 165 -2.66 17.32 17.73
C ALA A 165 -2.47 17.65 19.23
N TYR A 166 -2.54 16.65 20.10
CA TYR A 166 -2.45 16.83 21.56
C TYR A 166 -1.13 16.30 22.09
N THR A 167 -0.56 17.00 23.07
CA THR A 167 0.63 16.57 23.80
C THR A 167 0.27 15.52 24.85
N LYS A 168 1.22 14.68 25.24
CA LYS A 168 1.07 13.76 26.36
C LYS A 168 0.70 14.48 27.67
N ALA A 169 1.27 15.66 27.90
CA ALA A 169 0.94 16.47 29.08
C ALA A 169 -0.53 16.86 29.12
N GLU A 170 -1.14 17.21 27.99
CA GLU A 170 -2.57 17.52 27.89
C GLU A 170 -3.43 16.28 28.14
N LEU A 171 -3.00 15.11 27.67
CA LEU A 171 -3.72 13.86 27.95
C LEU A 171 -3.69 13.48 29.44
N ILE A 172 -2.53 13.62 30.09
CA ILE A 172 -2.38 13.42 31.54
C ILE A 172 -3.26 14.40 32.31
N GLN A 173 -3.26 15.68 31.94
CA GLN A 173 -4.10 16.68 32.60
C GLN A 173 -5.59 16.34 32.45
N TYR A 174 -6.01 15.90 31.26
CA TYR A 174 -7.38 15.41 31.04
C TYR A 174 -7.73 14.22 31.96
N ALA A 175 -6.82 13.23 32.02
CA ALA A 175 -7.01 12.07 32.89
C ALA A 175 -7.17 12.44 34.36
N MET A 176 -6.40 13.41 34.84
CA MET A 176 -6.50 13.92 36.22
C MET A 176 -7.85 14.62 36.48
N VAL A 177 -8.31 15.47 35.55
CA VAL A 177 -9.60 16.20 35.67
C VAL A 177 -10.79 15.22 35.68
N GLU A 178 -10.71 14.18 34.85
CA GLU A 178 -11.77 13.17 34.74
C GLU A 178 -11.63 12.04 35.79
N ASN A 179 -10.65 12.15 36.72
CA ASN A 179 -10.37 11.14 37.76
C ASN A 179 -10.17 9.73 37.18
N LEU A 180 -9.50 9.64 36.02
CA LEU A 180 -9.17 8.36 35.40
C LEU A 180 -7.96 7.73 36.09
N THR A 181 -7.98 6.43 36.23
CA THR A 181 -6.83 5.64 36.66
C THR A 181 -6.19 5.00 35.43
N TRP A 182 -4.88 4.88 35.45
CA TRP A 182 -4.09 4.23 34.39
C TRP A 182 -2.89 3.53 34.99
N ARG A 183 -2.18 2.75 34.17
CA ARG A 183 -0.91 2.11 34.58
C ARG A 183 0.26 2.81 33.89
N ASP A 184 1.32 3.03 34.67
CA ASP A 184 2.58 3.53 34.11
C ASP A 184 3.45 2.34 33.66
N ASP A 185 3.90 2.37 32.40
CA ASP A 185 4.76 1.34 31.83
C ASP A 185 6.21 1.53 32.30
N SER A 186 6.70 0.61 33.12
CA SER A 186 8.10 0.63 33.65
C SER A 186 9.15 0.60 32.52
N SER A 187 8.83 0.05 31.34
CA SER A 187 9.73 0.02 30.18
C SER A 187 9.99 1.41 29.56
N ASN A 188 9.15 2.39 29.82
CA ASN A 188 9.34 3.78 29.38
C ASN A 188 10.59 4.43 30.00
N ALA A 189 11.06 3.96 31.12
CA ALA A 189 12.25 4.46 31.81
C ALA A 189 13.57 3.86 31.29
N SER A 190 13.53 2.78 30.51
CA SER A 190 14.77 2.11 30.05
C SER A 190 15.32 2.77 28.80
N ALA A 191 16.57 3.25 28.85
CA ALA A 191 17.31 3.82 27.71
C ALA A 191 17.72 2.76 26.64
N LYS A 192 17.24 1.52 26.75
CA LYS A 192 17.62 0.39 25.88
C LYS A 192 17.16 0.52 24.43
N TYR A 193 16.24 1.44 24.14
CA TYR A 193 15.62 1.58 22.82
C TYR A 193 15.87 2.97 22.23
N VAL A 194 16.22 3.06 20.93
CA VAL A 194 16.48 4.29 20.18
C VAL A 194 15.36 5.33 20.36
N ARG A 195 14.12 4.89 20.43
CA ARG A 195 12.97 5.78 20.64
C ARG A 195 12.97 6.44 22.01
N ASN A 196 13.38 5.76 23.06
CA ASN A 196 13.49 6.33 24.40
C ASN A 196 14.63 7.34 24.47
N GLU A 197 15.76 7.09 23.79
CA GLU A 197 16.84 8.07 23.66
C GLU A 197 16.33 9.35 22.97
N THR A 198 15.62 9.22 21.85
CA THR A 198 15.03 10.36 21.15
C THR A 198 14.07 11.15 22.05
N ARG A 199 13.26 10.46 22.85
CA ARG A 199 12.36 11.09 23.84
C ARG A 199 13.11 11.89 24.88
N LEU A 200 14.20 11.35 25.45
CA LEU A 200 15.04 12.07 26.40
C LEU A 200 15.70 13.30 25.76
N ARG A 201 16.16 13.18 24.52
CA ARG A 201 16.76 14.30 23.78
C ARG A 201 15.72 15.39 23.48
N LEU A 202 14.49 15.03 23.10
CA LEU A 202 13.38 15.97 22.93
C LEU A 202 13.03 16.68 24.23
N ALA A 203 13.02 15.96 25.36
CA ALA A 203 12.76 16.54 26.67
C ALA A 203 13.86 17.54 27.10
N ALA A 204 15.11 17.29 26.71
CA ALA A 204 16.26 18.15 27.02
C ALA A 204 16.37 19.39 26.10
N LEU A 205 15.58 19.50 25.03
CA LEU A 205 15.61 20.68 24.17
C LEU A 205 15.13 21.92 24.89
N SER A 206 15.87 23.05 24.69
CA SER A 206 15.39 24.36 25.11
C SER A 206 14.09 24.73 24.38
N LYS A 207 13.26 25.55 25.05
CA LYS A 207 11.97 25.99 24.50
C LYS A 207 12.07 26.56 23.08
N PRO A 208 13.04 27.44 22.70
CA PRO A 208 13.16 27.91 21.33
C PRO A 208 13.48 26.82 20.33
N LYS A 209 14.35 25.84 20.69
CA LYS A 209 14.68 24.70 19.82
C LYS A 209 13.48 23.77 19.62
N LYS A 210 12.68 23.55 20.67
CA LYS A 210 11.47 22.74 20.58
C LYS A 210 10.41 23.41 19.71
N THR A 211 10.26 24.74 19.82
CA THR A 211 9.35 25.50 18.94
C THR A 211 9.80 25.42 17.49
N ALA A 212 11.07 25.65 17.19
CA ALA A 212 11.57 25.55 15.81
C ALA A 212 11.39 24.15 15.21
N LEU A 213 11.56 23.08 16.02
CA LEU A 213 11.31 21.70 15.58
C LEU A 213 9.84 21.45 15.29
N LEU A 214 8.95 22.01 16.10
CA LEU A 214 7.50 21.95 15.89
C LEU A 214 7.09 22.67 14.61
N ASP A 215 7.59 23.89 14.40
CA ASP A 215 7.28 24.69 13.21
C ASP A 215 7.70 23.94 11.93
N GLU A 216 8.90 23.36 11.94
CA GLU A 216 9.40 22.55 10.80
C GLU A 216 8.53 21.29 10.56
N PHE A 217 8.16 20.60 11.64
CA PHE A 217 7.27 19.44 11.55
C PHE A 217 5.88 19.83 11.03
N GLU A 218 5.30 20.91 11.53
CA GLU A 218 3.97 21.38 11.12
C GLU A 218 3.95 21.79 9.64
N GLU A 219 4.99 22.43 9.14
CA GLU A 219 5.13 22.75 7.72
C GLU A 219 5.08 21.48 6.86
N LEU A 220 5.90 20.47 7.17
CA LEU A 220 5.91 19.20 6.44
C LEU A 220 4.57 18.45 6.55
N ASN A 221 3.96 18.47 7.72
CA ASN A 221 2.68 17.80 7.95
C ASN A 221 1.54 18.45 7.13
N GLN A 222 1.52 19.79 7.06
CA GLN A 222 0.56 20.54 6.24
C GLN A 222 0.76 20.25 4.75
N ARG A 223 2.01 20.24 4.26
CA ARG A 223 2.34 19.87 2.89
C ARG A 223 1.82 18.47 2.54
N LYS A 224 2.07 17.50 3.43
CA LYS A 224 1.58 16.12 3.26
C LYS A 224 0.05 16.03 3.24
N HIS A 225 -0.62 16.75 4.14
CA HIS A 225 -2.08 16.75 4.21
C HIS A 225 -2.70 17.36 2.93
N SER A 226 -2.16 18.48 2.46
CA SER A 226 -2.60 19.11 1.20
C SER A 226 -2.41 18.16 0.02
N ALA A 227 -1.26 17.47 -0.06
CA ALA A 227 -0.99 16.48 -1.08
C ALA A 227 -1.95 15.28 -1.00
N GLN A 228 -2.29 14.84 0.21
CA GLN A 228 -3.25 13.74 0.41
C GLN A 228 -4.64 14.09 -0.15
N VAL A 229 -5.16 15.26 0.17
CA VAL A 229 -6.47 15.72 -0.33
C VAL A 229 -6.51 15.74 -1.86
N VAL A 230 -5.45 16.27 -2.48
CA VAL A 230 -5.33 16.30 -3.94
C VAL A 230 -5.22 14.88 -4.51
N ALA A 231 -4.41 14.01 -3.91
CA ALA A 231 -4.26 12.63 -4.35
C ALA A 231 -5.58 11.85 -4.28
N GLU A 232 -6.36 12.01 -3.22
CA GLU A 232 -7.67 11.36 -3.06
C GLU A 232 -8.67 11.82 -4.14
N GLN A 233 -8.71 13.11 -4.44
CA GLN A 233 -9.56 13.66 -5.51
C GLN A 233 -9.18 13.09 -6.89
N MET A 234 -7.90 12.86 -7.11
CA MET A 234 -7.40 12.34 -8.37
C MET A 234 -7.59 10.84 -8.53
N TYR A 235 -7.51 10.08 -7.43
CA TYR A 235 -7.68 8.63 -7.44
C TYR A 235 -9.02 8.21 -8.07
N THR A 236 -10.05 9.02 -7.90
CA THR A 236 -11.38 8.78 -8.49
C THR A 236 -11.45 9.01 -10.01
N GLY A 237 -10.47 9.71 -10.62
CA GLY A 237 -10.43 10.03 -12.04
C GLY A 237 -9.44 9.23 -12.90
N TYR A 238 -8.49 8.54 -12.29
CA TYR A 238 -7.35 7.92 -12.98
C TYR A 238 -7.10 6.45 -12.60
N VAL A 239 -8.14 5.72 -12.19
CA VAL A 239 -8.03 4.26 -12.04
C VAL A 239 -7.86 3.66 -13.42
N LEU A 240 -6.61 3.50 -13.84
CA LEU A 240 -6.28 2.61 -14.94
C LEU A 240 -6.30 1.18 -14.44
N ASP A 241 -6.98 0.32 -15.21
CA ASP A 241 -7.13 -1.10 -14.93
C ASP A 241 -5.86 -1.75 -14.37
N ALA A 242 -5.97 -2.14 -13.16
CA ALA A 242 -5.47 -3.30 -12.42
C ALA A 242 -4.21 -4.02 -12.93
N ILE A 243 -3.14 -3.31 -13.22
CA ILE A 243 -1.82 -3.89 -13.04
C ILE A 243 -1.16 -3.07 -11.94
N ASN A 244 -1.02 -3.62 -10.75
CA ASN A 244 -0.35 -3.15 -9.53
C ASN A 244 0.44 -1.82 -9.57
N GLY A 245 0.00 -0.84 -10.32
CA GLY A 245 0.59 0.47 -10.44
C GLY A 245 -0.38 1.43 -11.11
N MET A 246 -0.52 2.62 -10.56
CA MET A 246 -1.28 3.70 -11.17
C MET A 246 -0.32 4.51 -12.05
N PRO A 247 -0.58 4.65 -13.36
CA PRO A 247 0.18 5.58 -14.18
C PRO A 247 -0.09 7.00 -13.71
N LEU A 248 0.98 7.77 -13.55
CA LEU A 248 0.91 9.16 -13.16
C LEU A 248 1.33 10.03 -14.34
N ALA A 249 0.42 10.87 -14.85
CA ALA A 249 0.71 11.74 -15.98
C ALA A 249 1.81 12.73 -15.64
N ARG A 250 2.86 12.80 -16.49
CA ARG A 250 4.00 13.69 -16.29
C ARG A 250 3.62 15.18 -16.22
N PRO A 251 2.74 15.72 -17.08
CA PRO A 251 2.28 17.11 -16.96
C PRO A 251 1.73 17.41 -15.58
N PHE A 252 0.98 16.45 -15.02
CA PHE A 252 0.42 16.57 -13.68
C PHE A 252 1.49 16.67 -12.59
N LEU A 253 2.54 15.83 -12.65
CA LEU A 253 3.67 15.91 -11.71
C LEU A 253 4.44 17.23 -11.82
N ALA A 254 4.58 17.76 -13.06
CA ALA A 254 5.23 19.04 -13.30
C ALA A 254 4.40 20.24 -12.79
N GLU A 255 3.08 20.13 -12.87
CA GLU A 255 2.14 21.13 -12.39
C GLU A 255 1.78 20.96 -10.91
N SER A 256 2.10 19.81 -10.33
CA SER A 256 1.86 19.54 -8.91
C SER A 256 2.63 20.51 -8.03
N MET A 257 1.95 21.08 -7.05
CA MET A 257 2.55 21.99 -6.09
C MET A 257 3.61 21.32 -5.21
N ASP A 258 3.57 19.97 -5.06
CA ASP A 258 4.52 19.23 -4.22
C ASP A 258 4.68 17.75 -4.65
N PRO A 259 5.45 17.47 -5.71
CA PRO A 259 5.63 16.11 -6.20
C PRO A 259 6.29 15.18 -5.17
N GLU A 260 7.14 15.70 -4.28
CA GLU A 260 7.77 14.92 -3.22
C GLU A 260 6.74 14.36 -2.23
N MET A 261 5.71 15.12 -1.95
CA MET A 261 4.59 14.70 -1.09
C MET A 261 3.53 13.89 -1.83
N MET A 262 3.32 14.16 -3.14
CA MET A 262 2.27 13.53 -3.95
C MET A 262 2.61 12.10 -4.36
N ILE A 263 3.81 11.88 -4.87
CA ILE A 263 4.22 10.60 -5.48
C ILE A 263 4.04 9.41 -4.52
N PRO A 264 4.40 9.48 -3.23
CA PRO A 264 4.23 8.35 -2.31
C PRO A 264 2.78 7.94 -2.04
N PHE A 265 1.79 8.79 -2.30
CA PHE A 265 0.37 8.38 -2.23
C PHE A 265 -0.01 7.44 -3.37
N PHE A 266 0.60 7.61 -4.54
CA PHE A 266 0.37 6.76 -5.71
C PHE A 266 1.30 5.54 -5.73
N PHE A 267 2.48 5.65 -5.15
CA PHE A 267 3.51 4.61 -5.11
C PHE A 267 4.00 4.37 -3.67
N PRO A 268 3.16 3.79 -2.78
CA PRO A 268 3.46 3.68 -1.34
C PRO A 268 4.67 2.79 -1.02
N HIS A 269 5.10 1.93 -1.96
CA HIS A 269 6.28 1.08 -1.86
C HIS A 269 7.59 1.80 -2.20
N ILE A 270 7.54 3.06 -2.66
CA ILE A 270 8.74 3.87 -2.86
C ILE A 270 9.19 4.44 -1.50
N THR A 271 10.08 3.70 -0.85
CA THR A 271 10.61 4.08 0.47
C THR A 271 11.98 4.74 0.40
N GLN A 272 12.68 4.63 -0.73
CA GLN A 272 14.04 5.15 -0.91
C GLN A 272 14.01 6.56 -1.50
N GLY A 273 14.60 7.53 -0.78
CA GLY A 273 14.60 8.93 -1.19
C GLY A 273 15.22 9.19 -2.57
N HIS A 274 16.30 8.46 -2.94
CA HIS A 274 16.93 8.62 -4.26
C HIS A 274 16.04 8.16 -5.42
N VAL A 275 15.19 7.15 -5.22
CA VAL A 275 14.20 6.70 -6.22
C VAL A 275 13.15 7.79 -6.43
N LEU A 276 12.66 8.38 -5.34
CA LEU A 276 11.70 9.49 -5.39
C LEU A 276 12.27 10.69 -6.14
N GLN A 277 13.53 11.08 -5.87
CA GLN A 277 14.20 12.17 -6.58
C GLN A 277 14.36 11.87 -8.09
N LYS A 278 14.66 10.64 -8.48
CA LYS A 278 14.67 10.24 -9.89
C LYS A 278 13.30 10.41 -10.55
N ILE A 279 12.21 10.00 -9.89
CA ILE A 279 10.85 10.16 -10.41
C ILE A 279 10.53 11.65 -10.63
N ILE A 280 10.86 12.48 -9.65
CA ILE A 280 10.69 13.93 -9.74
C ILE A 280 11.47 14.51 -10.92
N ALA A 281 12.74 14.13 -11.07
CA ALA A 281 13.56 14.56 -12.18
C ALA A 281 13.02 14.12 -13.56
N TRP A 282 12.48 12.90 -13.65
CA TRP A 282 11.81 12.42 -14.88
C TRP A 282 10.54 13.22 -15.18
N ALA A 283 9.73 13.51 -14.15
CA ALA A 283 8.53 14.31 -14.29
C ALA A 283 8.84 15.73 -14.80
N GLN A 284 9.89 16.35 -14.25
CA GLN A 284 10.27 17.73 -14.60
C GLN A 284 10.99 17.84 -15.95
N THR A 285 11.96 16.95 -16.23
CA THR A 285 12.86 17.10 -17.38
C THR A 285 12.45 16.32 -18.60
N GLY A 286 11.61 15.32 -18.47
CA GLY A 286 11.28 14.40 -19.54
C GLY A 286 12.38 13.40 -19.90
N LYS A 287 13.51 13.40 -19.20
CA LYS A 287 14.58 12.42 -19.37
C LYS A 287 14.20 11.09 -18.72
N GLY A 288 14.74 9.98 -19.21
CA GLY A 288 14.47 8.65 -18.66
C GLY A 288 13.25 7.94 -19.26
N ILE A 289 12.73 8.42 -20.39
CA ILE A 289 11.63 7.76 -21.11
C ILE A 289 12.00 6.31 -21.44
N GLY A 290 11.14 5.38 -21.06
CA GLY A 290 11.34 3.94 -21.26
C GLY A 290 12.32 3.28 -20.29
N GLN A 291 12.92 4.02 -19.36
CA GLN A 291 13.78 3.44 -18.33
C GLN A 291 12.98 2.63 -17.31
N MET A 292 13.62 1.60 -16.79
CA MET A 292 13.13 0.71 -15.77
C MET A 292 14.09 0.80 -14.56
N GLU A 293 13.54 1.13 -13.40
CA GLU A 293 14.33 1.27 -12.16
C GLU A 293 13.69 0.47 -11.03
N PRO A 294 14.49 -0.18 -10.17
CA PRO A 294 13.97 -0.79 -8.95
C PRO A 294 13.38 0.27 -8.02
N ALA A 295 12.14 0.06 -7.59
CA ALA A 295 11.45 0.97 -6.67
C ALA A 295 11.44 0.47 -5.20
N GLY A 296 12.12 -0.64 -4.91
CA GLY A 296 12.04 -1.36 -3.64
C GLY A 296 10.89 -2.39 -3.60
N GLU A 297 10.91 -3.26 -2.61
CA GLU A 297 9.89 -4.30 -2.37
C GLU A 297 9.48 -5.12 -3.62
N GLY A 298 10.44 -5.37 -4.52
CA GLY A 298 10.16 -6.10 -5.76
C GLY A 298 9.36 -5.31 -6.80
N MET A 299 9.31 -3.99 -6.70
CA MET A 299 8.66 -3.11 -7.67
C MET A 299 9.65 -2.51 -8.66
N LEU A 300 9.19 -2.26 -9.88
CA LEU A 300 9.92 -1.59 -10.95
C LEU A 300 9.17 -0.34 -11.40
N LEU A 301 9.91 0.73 -11.68
CA LEU A 301 9.36 1.97 -12.23
C LEU A 301 9.58 2.03 -13.74
N PHE A 302 8.57 2.48 -14.45
CA PHE A 302 8.58 2.71 -15.89
C PHE A 302 8.20 4.15 -16.16
N ALA A 303 9.00 4.84 -16.96
CA ALA A 303 8.71 6.19 -17.40
C ALA A 303 8.46 6.23 -18.91
N THR A 304 7.41 6.92 -19.31
CA THR A 304 7.12 7.26 -20.70
C THR A 304 7.14 8.77 -20.91
N LYS A 305 6.85 9.21 -22.13
CA LYS A 305 6.76 10.65 -22.44
C LYS A 305 5.67 11.35 -21.60
N ASN A 306 4.61 10.65 -21.24
CA ASN A 306 3.42 11.24 -20.63
C ASN A 306 3.13 10.79 -19.21
N GLU A 307 3.77 9.69 -18.74
CA GLU A 307 3.39 9.07 -17.47
C GLU A 307 4.52 8.29 -16.79
N ILE A 308 4.38 8.06 -15.52
CA ILE A 308 5.22 7.19 -14.71
C ILE A 308 4.31 6.11 -14.11
N ALA A 309 4.73 4.86 -14.17
CA ALA A 309 4.00 3.74 -13.60
C ALA A 309 4.92 2.87 -12.75
N ALA A 310 4.37 2.22 -11.75
CA ALA A 310 5.05 1.19 -10.98
C ALA A 310 4.37 -0.16 -11.21
N ALA A 311 5.16 -1.21 -11.32
CA ALA A 311 4.66 -2.56 -11.53
C ALA A 311 5.51 -3.58 -10.76
N ALA A 312 4.90 -4.66 -10.27
CA ALA A 312 5.63 -5.71 -9.57
C ALA A 312 6.68 -6.36 -10.48
N ALA A 313 7.87 -6.60 -9.95
CA ALA A 313 8.88 -7.40 -10.63
C ALA A 313 8.39 -8.86 -10.69
N ILE A 314 8.11 -9.34 -11.89
CA ILE A 314 7.67 -10.73 -12.08
C ILE A 314 8.84 -11.71 -12.04
N SER A 315 8.59 -12.88 -11.49
CA SER A 315 9.50 -14.01 -11.63
C SER A 315 9.59 -14.41 -13.12
N ARG A 316 10.77 -14.29 -13.71
CA ARG A 316 11.03 -14.68 -15.11
C ARG A 316 11.12 -16.20 -15.25
N ARG A 317 10.07 -16.93 -14.87
CA ARG A 317 10.03 -18.39 -14.97
C ARG A 317 9.74 -18.82 -16.40
N VAL A 318 10.43 -19.87 -16.83
CA VAL A 318 10.20 -20.57 -18.10
C VAL A 318 9.35 -21.81 -17.78
N PHE A 319 8.32 -22.03 -18.57
CA PHE A 319 7.43 -23.18 -18.43
C PHE A 319 7.39 -23.99 -19.73
N ARG A 320 7.06 -25.27 -19.62
CA ARG A 320 6.80 -26.13 -20.75
C ARG A 320 5.36 -26.56 -20.72
N MET A 321 4.67 -26.35 -21.84
CA MET A 321 3.27 -26.71 -22.04
C MET A 321 3.19 -27.82 -23.07
N ARG A 322 2.46 -28.89 -22.73
CA ARG A 322 2.10 -29.88 -23.73
C ARG A 322 0.87 -29.40 -24.48
N LYS A 323 0.87 -29.54 -25.83
CA LYS A 323 -0.27 -29.08 -26.65
C LYS A 323 -1.57 -29.78 -26.35
N ASP A 324 -1.52 -31.03 -25.90
CA ASP A 324 -2.70 -31.86 -25.56
C ASP A 324 -3.32 -31.51 -24.18
N LYS A 325 -2.59 -30.73 -23.35
CA LYS A 325 -3.03 -30.28 -21.99
C LYS A 325 -2.74 -28.80 -21.78
N PRO A 326 -3.39 -27.90 -22.56
CA PRO A 326 -3.10 -26.48 -22.52
C PRO A 326 -3.58 -25.77 -21.23
N GLU A 327 -4.50 -26.37 -20.47
CA GLU A 327 -4.99 -25.85 -19.19
C GLU A 327 -3.91 -25.79 -18.12
N ASN A 328 -2.81 -26.51 -18.29
CA ASN A 328 -1.64 -26.46 -17.41
C ASN A 328 -0.69 -25.29 -17.71
N LEU A 329 -1.11 -24.30 -18.48
CA LEU A 329 -0.40 -23.01 -18.55
C LEU A 329 -0.35 -22.43 -17.15
N PRO A 330 0.85 -22.29 -16.55
CA PRO A 330 0.96 -21.63 -15.26
C PRO A 330 0.64 -20.16 -15.47
N MET A 331 -0.61 -19.82 -15.24
CA MET A 331 -1.11 -18.44 -15.29
C MET A 331 -0.69 -17.74 -14.01
N HIS A 332 0.57 -17.31 -13.94
CA HIS A 332 0.98 -16.35 -12.94
C HIS A 332 0.42 -14.98 -13.32
N THR A 333 -0.37 -14.48 -12.46
CA THR A 333 -0.93 -13.19 -12.08
C THR A 333 -1.00 -12.06 -13.13
N TYR A 334 -0.32 -12.14 -14.28
CA TYR A 334 -0.28 -11.05 -15.27
C TYR A 334 -0.22 -11.52 -16.74
N ALA A 335 -0.05 -12.80 -17.04
CA ALA A 335 -0.18 -13.33 -18.41
C ALA A 335 -1.59 -13.83 -18.61
N VAL A 336 -2.44 -12.99 -19.06
CA VAL A 336 -3.88 -12.95 -18.91
C VAL A 336 -4.57 -13.66 -20.07
N TYR A 337 -4.13 -14.87 -20.39
CA TYR A 337 -4.81 -15.67 -21.41
C TYR A 337 -5.19 -17.04 -20.87
N LYS A 338 -6.47 -17.36 -20.94
CA LYS A 338 -6.95 -18.72 -20.73
C LYS A 338 -6.77 -19.50 -22.03
N ALA A 339 -5.93 -20.52 -22.02
CA ALA A 339 -5.80 -21.45 -23.13
C ALA A 339 -6.95 -22.49 -23.09
N THR A 340 -7.60 -22.71 -24.20
CA THR A 340 -8.68 -23.68 -24.32
C THR A 340 -8.53 -24.40 -25.66
N LEU A 341 -8.57 -25.75 -25.65
CA LEU A 341 -8.58 -26.56 -26.86
C LEU A 341 -10.01 -26.63 -27.38
N LEU A 342 -10.21 -26.18 -28.62
CA LEU A 342 -11.48 -26.23 -29.30
C LEU A 342 -11.42 -27.33 -30.41
N PRO A 343 -12.44 -28.17 -30.53
CA PRO A 343 -12.49 -29.19 -31.59
C PRO A 343 -12.57 -28.58 -33.00
N LYS A 344 -13.16 -27.38 -33.11
CA LYS A 344 -13.24 -26.61 -34.36
C LYS A 344 -13.06 -25.13 -34.09
N ALA A 345 -12.37 -24.42 -35.01
CA ALA A 345 -12.32 -22.96 -35.01
C ALA A 345 -13.71 -22.38 -35.32
N PRO A 346 -14.08 -21.25 -34.72
CA PRO A 346 -15.33 -20.55 -35.03
C PRO A 346 -15.33 -19.98 -36.46
N GLU A 347 -16.51 -19.78 -37.01
CA GLU A 347 -16.71 -19.06 -38.27
C GLU A 347 -16.37 -17.55 -38.09
N LEU A 348 -16.02 -16.90 -39.20
CA LEU A 348 -15.70 -15.45 -39.18
C LEU A 348 -16.87 -14.58 -38.67
N ALA A 349 -18.12 -15.02 -38.87
CA ALA A 349 -19.30 -14.35 -38.40
C ALA A 349 -19.43 -14.36 -36.85
N ASP A 350 -18.96 -15.44 -36.23
CA ASP A 350 -19.05 -15.65 -34.79
C ASP A 350 -17.98 -14.84 -34.00
N LEU A 351 -16.93 -14.33 -34.68
CA LEU A 351 -15.85 -13.58 -34.05
C LEU A 351 -16.30 -12.22 -33.46
N LYS A 352 -17.51 -11.75 -33.76
CA LYS A 352 -18.13 -10.58 -33.16
C LYS A 352 -18.73 -10.85 -31.78
N ASP A 353 -18.93 -12.11 -31.42
CA ASP A 353 -19.42 -12.51 -30.11
C ASP A 353 -18.30 -12.33 -29.06
N PRO A 354 -18.54 -11.59 -27.97
CA PRO A 354 -17.57 -11.42 -26.88
C PRO A 354 -17.09 -12.76 -26.29
N ASP A 355 -17.92 -13.80 -26.33
CA ASP A 355 -17.55 -15.13 -25.83
C ASP A 355 -16.63 -15.90 -26.79
N VAL A 356 -16.56 -15.50 -28.03
CA VAL A 356 -15.69 -16.08 -29.07
C VAL A 356 -14.38 -15.26 -29.22
N ASN A 357 -14.26 -14.13 -28.55
CA ASN A 357 -13.10 -13.25 -28.64
C ASN A 357 -11.82 -13.96 -28.17
N GLY A 358 -10.72 -13.83 -28.94
CA GLY A 358 -9.44 -14.48 -28.63
C GLY A 358 -8.52 -14.63 -29.84
N PHE A 359 -7.36 -15.25 -29.60
CA PHE A 359 -6.42 -15.64 -30.63
C PHE A 359 -6.54 -17.14 -30.91
N TYR A 360 -6.54 -17.50 -32.18
CA TYR A 360 -6.82 -18.86 -32.64
C TYR A 360 -5.62 -19.42 -33.39
N ILE A 361 -5.05 -20.51 -32.88
CA ILE A 361 -3.83 -21.13 -33.38
C ILE A 361 -4.17 -22.53 -33.87
N ASP A 362 -3.72 -22.90 -35.08
CA ASP A 362 -3.92 -24.23 -35.65
C ASP A 362 -3.21 -25.27 -34.79
N PHE A 363 -4.01 -26.17 -34.19
CA PHE A 363 -3.51 -27.18 -33.26
C PHE A 363 -2.55 -28.16 -33.93
N ASP A 364 -2.81 -28.53 -35.21
CA ASP A 364 -2.03 -29.53 -35.91
C ASP A 364 -0.60 -29.02 -36.21
N LYS A 365 -0.46 -27.71 -36.34
CA LYS A 365 0.83 -27.05 -36.57
C LYS A 365 1.66 -26.84 -35.30
N LEU A 366 1.05 -26.99 -34.12
CA LEU A 366 1.75 -26.83 -32.87
C LEU A 366 2.72 -28.00 -32.60
N PRO A 367 3.93 -27.74 -32.06
CA PRO A 367 4.81 -28.78 -31.57
C PRO A 367 4.18 -29.52 -30.37
N ALA A 368 4.67 -30.71 -30.07
CA ALA A 368 4.16 -31.52 -28.95
C ALA A 368 4.37 -30.80 -27.61
N GLU A 369 5.46 -30.08 -27.47
CA GLU A 369 5.84 -29.28 -26.31
C GLU A 369 6.14 -27.85 -26.75
N ILE A 370 5.57 -26.89 -26.03
CA ILE A 370 5.68 -25.45 -26.28
C ILE A 370 6.35 -24.82 -25.08
N THR A 371 7.36 -23.97 -25.30
CA THR A 371 7.99 -23.17 -24.27
C THR A 371 7.18 -21.89 -24.03
N VAL A 372 6.78 -21.65 -22.79
CA VAL A 372 6.13 -20.41 -22.35
C VAL A 372 7.14 -19.64 -21.49
N ARG A 373 7.58 -18.49 -21.96
CA ARG A 373 8.60 -17.69 -21.27
C ARG A 373 8.39 -16.19 -21.47
N PRO A 374 8.96 -15.33 -20.59
CA PRO A 374 9.10 -13.92 -20.92
C PRO A 374 9.83 -13.75 -22.27
N TRP A 375 9.42 -12.73 -23.02
CA TRP A 375 10.19 -12.34 -24.21
C TRP A 375 11.62 -11.91 -23.83
N GLN A 376 12.55 -12.02 -24.77
CA GLN A 376 13.95 -11.66 -24.56
C GLN A 376 14.42 -10.73 -25.68
N PRO A 377 15.40 -9.82 -25.41
CA PRO A 377 16.08 -9.08 -26.48
C PRO A 377 16.66 -10.05 -27.52
N GLY A 378 16.34 -9.79 -28.79
CA GLY A 378 16.73 -10.70 -29.90
C GLY A 378 15.59 -11.58 -30.40
N ASP A 379 14.54 -11.82 -29.65
CA ASP A 379 13.35 -12.53 -30.12
C ASP A 379 12.75 -11.85 -31.36
N ARG A 380 12.41 -12.65 -32.36
CA ARG A 380 11.89 -12.18 -33.65
C ARG A 380 10.50 -12.77 -33.92
N ILE A 381 9.67 -11.96 -34.56
CA ILE A 381 8.33 -12.33 -35.04
C ILE A 381 8.33 -12.28 -36.58
N LYS A 382 7.51 -13.14 -37.21
CA LYS A 382 7.28 -13.22 -38.63
C LYS A 382 6.11 -12.32 -39.03
N LEU A 383 6.34 -11.45 -40.00
CA LEU A 383 5.29 -10.59 -40.54
C LEU A 383 4.75 -11.16 -41.86
N ALA A 384 3.42 -10.98 -42.06
CA ALA A 384 2.75 -11.42 -43.29
C ALA A 384 2.38 -10.23 -44.19
N GLY A 385 2.02 -10.52 -45.45
CA GLY A 385 1.51 -9.57 -46.44
C GLY A 385 2.57 -8.66 -47.06
N LYS A 386 2.22 -7.39 -47.37
CA LYS A 386 3.08 -6.45 -48.08
C LYS A 386 4.38 -6.12 -47.34
N LYS A 387 4.45 -6.40 -46.05
CA LYS A 387 5.64 -6.21 -45.19
C LYS A 387 6.23 -7.56 -44.75
N ALA A 388 6.11 -8.60 -45.59
CA ALA A 388 6.63 -9.92 -45.25
C ALA A 388 8.13 -9.85 -44.87
N GLY A 389 8.50 -10.60 -43.84
CA GLY A 389 9.85 -10.61 -43.29
C GLY A 389 9.85 -10.91 -41.80
N THR A 390 10.96 -10.66 -41.14
CA THR A 390 11.07 -10.80 -39.69
C THR A 390 11.38 -9.47 -39.02
N LYS A 391 10.85 -9.26 -37.82
CA LYS A 391 11.04 -8.07 -37.01
C LYS A 391 11.36 -8.46 -35.57
N THR A 392 12.20 -7.68 -34.87
CA THR A 392 12.42 -7.91 -33.44
C THR A 392 11.13 -7.59 -32.64
N ILE A 393 10.93 -8.30 -31.54
CA ILE A 393 9.79 -8.01 -30.64
C ILE A 393 9.92 -6.59 -30.07
N GLY A 394 11.14 -6.12 -29.78
CA GLY A 394 11.37 -4.75 -29.30
C GLY A 394 10.91 -3.68 -30.31
N ASP A 395 11.20 -3.87 -31.62
CA ASP A 395 10.72 -2.96 -32.67
C ASP A 395 9.21 -3.07 -32.87
N TYR A 396 8.64 -4.29 -32.74
CA TYR A 396 7.20 -4.49 -32.78
C TYR A 396 6.49 -3.71 -31.67
N PHE A 397 6.99 -3.78 -30.43
CA PHE A 397 6.45 -3.00 -29.33
C PHE A 397 6.48 -1.49 -29.58
N THR A 398 7.54 -1.01 -30.22
CA THR A 398 7.71 0.42 -30.54
C THR A 398 6.71 0.87 -31.60
N ASP A 399 6.52 0.06 -32.65
CA ASP A 399 5.53 0.33 -33.71
C ASP A 399 4.10 0.33 -33.16
N GLN A 400 3.79 -0.60 -32.25
CA GLN A 400 2.49 -0.68 -31.58
C GLN A 400 2.32 0.38 -30.50
N LYS A 401 3.34 1.22 -30.24
CA LYS A 401 3.36 2.21 -29.17
C LYS A 401 3.03 1.62 -27.82
N LEU A 402 3.42 0.35 -27.58
CA LEU A 402 3.09 -0.37 -26.37
C LEU A 402 3.81 0.25 -25.17
N HIS A 403 3.06 0.51 -24.11
CA HIS A 403 3.61 1.04 -22.86
C HIS A 403 4.69 0.09 -22.27
N PRO A 404 5.82 0.59 -21.72
CA PRO A 404 6.88 -0.23 -21.16
C PRO A 404 6.43 -1.28 -20.13
N VAL A 405 5.42 -0.98 -19.30
CA VAL A 405 4.83 -1.92 -18.35
C VAL A 405 4.33 -3.18 -19.05
N TYR A 406 3.58 -3.03 -20.14
CA TYR A 406 3.07 -4.18 -20.90
C TYR A 406 4.18 -4.96 -21.59
N ARG A 407 5.24 -4.27 -22.05
CA ARG A 407 6.43 -4.92 -22.60
C ARG A 407 7.12 -5.79 -21.54
N HIS A 408 7.19 -5.31 -20.31
CA HIS A 408 7.78 -6.06 -19.18
C HIS A 408 7.02 -7.34 -18.89
N TYR A 409 5.70 -7.31 -18.97
CA TYR A 409 4.83 -8.48 -18.71
C TYR A 409 4.59 -9.36 -19.94
N ALA A 410 5.16 -9.04 -21.09
CA ALA A 410 4.93 -9.80 -22.30
C ALA A 410 5.63 -11.18 -22.25
N TYR A 411 4.86 -12.19 -22.58
CA TYR A 411 5.28 -13.58 -22.70
C TYR A 411 5.17 -14.06 -24.14
N VAL A 412 6.03 -15.00 -24.50
CA VAL A 412 5.96 -15.72 -25.77
C VAL A 412 5.60 -17.18 -25.54
N LEU A 413 4.83 -17.75 -26.48
CA LEU A 413 4.78 -19.18 -26.72
C LEU A 413 5.74 -19.44 -27.87
N ALA A 414 6.71 -20.31 -27.67
CA ALA A 414 7.77 -20.54 -28.64
C ALA A 414 8.11 -22.03 -28.83
N ASP A 415 8.54 -22.37 -30.05
CA ASP A 415 9.20 -23.61 -30.40
C ASP A 415 10.68 -23.30 -30.68
N GLY A 416 11.56 -23.61 -29.73
CA GLY A 416 12.93 -23.14 -29.78
C GLY A 416 12.99 -21.61 -29.87
N ASP A 417 13.60 -21.09 -30.94
CA ASP A 417 13.70 -19.66 -31.22
C ASP A 417 12.53 -19.08 -32.00
N GLU A 418 11.63 -19.93 -32.49
CA GLU A 418 10.45 -19.50 -33.23
C GLU A 418 9.33 -19.06 -32.31
N VAL A 419 8.94 -17.79 -32.40
CA VAL A 419 7.81 -17.22 -31.64
C VAL A 419 6.51 -17.56 -32.35
N ILE A 420 5.66 -18.37 -31.68
CA ILE A 420 4.34 -18.75 -32.15
C ILE A 420 3.29 -17.70 -31.80
N PHE A 421 3.35 -17.20 -30.56
CA PHE A 421 2.41 -16.23 -30.02
C PHE A 421 3.13 -15.26 -29.07
N LEU A 422 2.70 -14.01 -29.08
CA LEU A 422 3.13 -12.99 -28.12
C LEU A 422 1.92 -12.42 -27.40
N SER A 423 1.95 -12.41 -26.09
CA SER A 423 0.81 -12.11 -25.21
C SER A 423 0.20 -10.69 -25.35
N VAL A 424 0.86 -9.80 -26.08
CA VAL A 424 0.34 -8.47 -26.41
C VAL A 424 -0.37 -8.40 -27.76
N GLY A 425 -0.82 -9.54 -28.27
CA GLY A 425 -1.72 -9.59 -29.42
C GLY A 425 -1.07 -9.94 -30.76
N TYR A 426 -0.02 -10.76 -30.78
CA TYR A 426 0.57 -11.26 -32.02
C TYR A 426 0.43 -12.79 -32.11
N VAL A 427 0.06 -13.29 -33.28
CA VAL A 427 0.13 -14.72 -33.66
C VAL A 427 1.00 -14.82 -34.91
N ASN A 428 1.93 -15.77 -34.94
CA ASN A 428 2.74 -16.06 -36.11
C ASN A 428 1.83 -16.53 -37.26
N PRO A 429 1.93 -15.90 -38.45
CA PRO A 429 1.07 -16.24 -39.60
C PRO A 429 1.09 -17.68 -40.03
N ASP A 430 2.21 -18.39 -39.85
CA ASP A 430 2.35 -19.80 -40.19
C ASP A 430 1.45 -20.70 -39.33
N TYR A 431 1.06 -20.24 -38.14
CA TYR A 431 0.22 -20.94 -37.17
C TYR A 431 -1.25 -20.49 -37.20
N TYR A 432 -1.64 -19.61 -38.11
CA TYR A 432 -3.04 -19.22 -38.25
C TYR A 432 -3.91 -20.45 -38.56
N THR A 433 -5.04 -20.52 -37.88
CA THR A 433 -6.07 -21.54 -38.13
C THR A 433 -7.04 -21.10 -39.21
N THR A 434 -7.77 -22.05 -39.76
CA THR A 434 -8.90 -21.83 -40.67
C THR A 434 -10.17 -22.41 -40.02
N PRO A 435 -11.38 -21.88 -40.35
CA PRO A 435 -12.63 -22.42 -39.85
C PRO A 435 -12.73 -23.90 -39.97
N GLY A 436 -13.29 -24.58 -38.96
CA GLY A 436 -13.49 -26.03 -38.96
C GLY A 436 -12.32 -26.89 -38.48
N LYS A 437 -11.11 -26.29 -38.31
CA LYS A 437 -9.94 -27.03 -37.81
C LYS A 437 -9.89 -27.06 -36.28
N LYS A 438 -9.25 -28.11 -35.74
CA LYS A 438 -8.90 -28.21 -34.33
C LYS A 438 -7.97 -27.09 -33.95
N THR A 439 -8.26 -26.36 -32.87
CA THR A 439 -7.65 -25.07 -32.61
C THR A 439 -7.34 -24.87 -31.14
N LEU A 440 -6.18 -24.27 -30.82
CA LEU A 440 -5.87 -23.72 -29.53
C LEU A 440 -6.39 -22.27 -29.48
N ARG A 441 -7.35 -21.97 -28.60
CA ARG A 441 -7.82 -20.62 -28.35
C ARG A 441 -7.11 -20.05 -27.14
N LEU A 442 -6.57 -18.85 -27.31
CA LEU A 442 -6.00 -18.03 -26.25
C LEU A 442 -6.93 -16.82 -26.03
N LYS A 443 -7.72 -16.83 -24.96
CA LYS A 443 -8.65 -15.75 -24.60
C LYS A 443 -8.03 -14.86 -23.52
N PRO A 444 -8.03 -13.52 -23.67
CA PRO A 444 -7.70 -12.63 -22.55
C PRO A 444 -8.55 -12.99 -21.33
N ALA A 445 -7.93 -13.18 -20.16
CA ALA A 445 -8.63 -13.61 -18.94
C ALA A 445 -9.02 -12.42 -18.04
N LEU A 446 -8.66 -11.18 -18.41
CA LEU A 446 -9.15 -9.96 -17.75
C LEU A 446 -10.32 -9.39 -18.54
N LYS A 447 -11.38 -9.09 -17.80
CA LYS A 447 -12.46 -8.21 -18.26
C LYS A 447 -12.07 -6.78 -18.02
#